data_a2c681823ada894dadc77c3eabb0ae11
#
_entry.id   a2c681823ada894dadc77c3eabb0ae11
#
_cell.length_a   1.000
_cell.length_b   1.000
_cell.length_c   1.000
_cell.angle_alpha   90.00
_cell.angle_beta   90.00
_cell.angle_gamma   90.00
#
_symmetry.space_group_name_H-M   'P 1'
#
loop_
_entity.id
_entity.type
_entity.pdbx_description
1 polymer ?
#
loop_
_entity_poly.entity_id
_entity_poly.type
_entity_poly.pdbx_seq_one_letter_code
_entity_poly.pdbx_strand_id
1 'polypeptide(L)'
;MRIRTDLALGDAATGIQTGTVSEPSVAASGSGLFVTGNWYATHSPDMGASWEFLDPFTELPADRGRFGCDQVVLRVGRLWVWLLQYEPPRAGQNNIQRLAVSSTGRPRSWRWWDLAPSDLVRSWDKVWFDFPDLGLTRRHLVLTTNVYDASDRWVRAVVVRWPRAGLTKAGPLPHEYWTTTTAGSLRPVAGAGAGGAGDTMWFGSTDVSSSSLRVFAWPDSSPSVTQWSVRVSPWDDSDYDSVGPAGGEWLSRADDRVTGAFRVGSRLGFAWSSGRRADRPHPFVRCAVIDESTLDVVAEPDLWSATGPWAYPALAPSVSGRVGMAAYFGERNLPALAVGALSGFPPRSGGAVPAWEMATVARSTHTPTDGKWGDYLTVRPHPSRRTSWVAAGATLQGGTNRRNIEPRVVVFST
;
A
#
# COMPACT_ATOMS: atom_id res chain seq x y z
N MET A 1 14.95 -14.10 10.61
CA MET A 1 14.77 -12.77 9.96
C MET A 1 16.09 -12.00 9.87
N ARG A 2 16.46 -11.38 8.73
CA ARG A 2 17.69 -10.59 8.56
C ARG A 2 17.40 -9.27 7.84
N ILE A 3 17.69 -8.14 8.47
CA ILE A 3 17.76 -6.83 7.82
C ILE A 3 19.10 -6.79 7.06
N ARG A 4 19.06 -6.56 5.76
CA ARG A 4 20.25 -6.54 4.90
C ARG A 4 20.72 -5.13 4.62
N THR A 5 19.78 -4.20 4.52
CA THR A 5 20.04 -2.80 4.24
C THR A 5 18.94 -1.99 4.91
N ASP A 6 19.31 -0.89 5.51
CA ASP A 6 18.43 0.14 6.06
C ASP A 6 19.00 1.49 5.64
N LEU A 7 18.27 2.20 4.80
CA LEU A 7 18.69 3.46 4.20
C LEU A 7 17.72 4.56 4.60
N ALA A 8 18.20 5.52 5.37
CA ALA A 8 17.52 6.80 5.55
C ALA A 8 17.69 7.65 4.28
N LEU A 9 16.61 8.21 3.77
CA LEU A 9 16.64 9.10 2.61
C LEU A 9 16.92 10.53 3.09
N GLY A 10 18.12 11.02 2.79
CA GLY A 10 18.51 12.39 3.10
C GLY A 10 17.92 13.43 2.15
N ASP A 11 18.25 14.68 2.38
CA ASP A 11 17.74 15.85 1.67
C ASP A 11 17.95 15.79 0.16
N ALA A 12 19.11 15.29 -0.29
CA ALA A 12 19.40 15.12 -1.70
C ALA A 12 18.44 14.13 -2.41
N ALA A 13 17.94 13.15 -1.68
CA ALA A 13 16.97 12.17 -2.21
C ALA A 13 15.54 12.69 -2.18
N THR A 14 15.20 13.54 -1.24
CA THR A 14 13.82 13.97 -0.98
C THR A 14 13.52 15.41 -1.40
N GLY A 15 14.52 16.16 -1.82
CA GLY A 15 14.38 17.59 -2.14
C GLY A 15 13.92 18.43 -0.94
N ILE A 16 14.12 17.94 0.30
CA ILE A 16 13.64 18.56 1.56
C ILE A 16 12.08 18.57 1.62
N GLN A 17 11.42 17.80 0.76
CA GLN A 17 9.95 17.74 0.66
C GLN A 17 9.39 16.55 1.46
N THR A 18 9.79 16.42 2.72
CA THR A 18 9.29 15.38 3.61
C THR A 18 8.22 15.90 4.57
N GLY A 19 7.36 15.02 5.04
CA GLY A 19 6.36 15.37 6.05
C GLY A 19 5.45 14.20 6.40
N THR A 20 4.77 14.29 7.52
CA THR A 20 3.57 13.53 7.78
C THR A 20 2.38 14.20 7.04
N VAL A 21 1.46 13.52 6.48
CA VAL A 21 1.22 12.09 6.44
C VAL A 21 2.29 11.44 5.56
N SER A 22 2.99 10.43 6.06
CA SER A 22 3.98 9.71 5.27
C SER A 22 3.35 8.43 4.71
N GLU A 23 3.16 8.37 3.43
CA GLU A 23 2.54 7.26 2.71
C GLU A 23 3.51 6.77 1.64
N PRO A 24 4.55 6.06 2.07
CA PRO A 24 5.64 5.71 1.18
C PRO A 24 5.25 4.58 0.24
N SER A 25 5.67 4.71 -1.02
CA SER A 25 5.59 3.66 -2.01
C SER A 25 6.95 3.32 -2.59
N VAL A 26 7.21 2.04 -2.86
CA VAL A 26 8.48 1.58 -3.44
C VAL A 26 8.25 0.60 -4.57
N ALA A 27 9.03 0.78 -5.65
CA ALA A 27 9.19 -0.19 -6.71
C ALA A 27 10.67 -0.51 -6.89
N ALA A 28 11.00 -1.76 -7.19
CA ALA A 28 12.38 -2.21 -7.39
C ALA A 28 12.56 -2.89 -8.75
N SER A 29 13.72 -2.67 -9.37
CA SER A 29 14.20 -3.40 -10.55
C SER A 29 15.59 -3.94 -10.25
N GLY A 30 16.20 -4.76 -11.08
CA GLY A 30 17.51 -5.39 -10.84
C GLY A 30 18.46 -4.63 -9.92
N SER A 31 18.91 -3.44 -10.30
CA SER A 31 19.75 -2.53 -9.50
C SER A 31 19.07 -1.24 -9.10
N GLY A 32 17.84 -0.96 -9.56
CA GLY A 32 17.19 0.33 -9.34
C GLY A 32 16.07 0.29 -8.32
N LEU A 33 15.90 1.41 -7.62
CA LEU A 33 14.78 1.69 -6.73
C LEU A 33 14.06 2.95 -7.20
N PHE A 34 12.74 2.96 -7.13
CA PHE A 34 11.93 4.15 -7.27
C PHE A 34 11.06 4.27 -6.03
N VAL A 35 11.17 5.36 -5.29
CA VAL A 35 10.54 5.57 -3.99
C VAL A 35 9.79 6.89 -4.00
N THR A 36 8.61 6.90 -3.42
CA THR A 36 7.82 8.11 -3.21
C THR A 36 7.35 8.21 -1.77
N GLY A 37 7.09 9.39 -1.31
CA GLY A 37 6.21 9.71 -0.18
C GLY A 37 5.14 10.67 -0.69
N ASN A 38 4.42 11.38 0.19
CA ASN A 38 3.34 12.25 -0.30
C ASN A 38 3.84 13.45 -1.11
N TRP A 39 5.04 13.94 -0.87
CA TRP A 39 5.50 15.17 -1.52
C TRP A 39 6.84 15.07 -2.24
N TYR A 40 7.46 13.90 -2.26
CA TYR A 40 8.70 13.66 -2.97
C TYR A 40 8.63 12.38 -3.80
N ALA A 41 9.44 12.33 -4.84
CA ALA A 41 9.79 11.09 -5.52
C ALA A 41 11.31 11.04 -5.72
N THR A 42 11.89 9.86 -5.69
CA THR A 42 13.34 9.68 -5.83
C THR A 42 13.67 8.36 -6.49
N HIS A 43 14.73 8.36 -7.27
CA HIS A 43 15.25 7.18 -7.95
C HIS A 43 16.69 6.89 -7.55
N SER A 44 16.98 5.62 -7.30
CA SER A 44 18.36 5.13 -7.18
C SER A 44 18.63 4.13 -8.30
N PRO A 45 19.70 4.30 -9.09
CA PRO A 45 20.08 3.31 -10.10
C PRO A 45 20.88 2.13 -9.53
N ASP A 46 21.30 2.18 -8.27
CA ASP A 46 22.32 1.34 -7.65
C ASP A 46 21.93 0.82 -6.26
N MET A 47 20.63 0.54 -6.07
CA MET A 47 20.05 -0.02 -4.84
C MET A 47 20.29 0.85 -3.60
N GLY A 48 20.35 2.17 -3.78
CA GLY A 48 20.42 3.14 -2.69
C GLY A 48 21.82 3.71 -2.42
N ALA A 49 22.83 3.41 -3.25
CA ALA A 49 24.14 4.02 -3.12
C ALA A 49 24.16 5.49 -3.61
N SER A 50 23.33 5.81 -4.59
CA SER A 50 23.09 7.19 -5.04
C SER A 50 21.59 7.43 -5.27
N TRP A 51 21.19 8.70 -5.19
CA TRP A 51 19.79 9.10 -5.32
C TRP A 51 19.63 10.31 -6.22
N GLU A 52 18.56 10.32 -6.99
CA GLU A 52 18.15 11.40 -7.87
C GLU A 52 16.72 11.82 -7.52
N PHE A 53 16.55 13.03 -7.03
CA PHE A 53 15.23 13.60 -6.74
C PHE A 53 14.46 13.87 -8.02
N LEU A 54 13.18 13.54 -8.01
CA LEU A 54 12.18 13.88 -9.00
C LEU A 54 11.08 14.68 -8.30
N ASP A 55 10.90 15.93 -8.67
CA ASP A 55 9.89 16.77 -8.05
C ASP A 55 8.50 16.42 -8.59
N PRO A 56 7.60 15.81 -7.80
CA PRO A 56 6.27 15.44 -8.28
C PRO A 56 5.40 16.63 -8.67
N PHE A 57 5.73 17.83 -8.20
CA PHE A 57 5.01 19.06 -8.55
C PHE A 57 5.38 19.60 -9.94
N THR A 58 6.54 19.26 -10.48
CA THR A 58 7.06 19.81 -11.73
C THR A 58 7.50 18.79 -12.77
N GLU A 59 7.68 17.51 -12.40
CA GLU A 59 8.11 16.45 -13.32
C GLU A 59 7.10 16.19 -14.45
N LEU A 60 5.81 16.42 -14.20
CA LEU A 60 4.72 16.25 -15.17
C LEU A 60 3.89 17.53 -15.25
N PRO A 61 3.25 17.82 -16.43
CA PRO A 61 2.43 19.02 -16.59
C PRO A 61 1.28 19.11 -15.59
N ALA A 62 1.00 20.33 -15.11
CA ALA A 62 -0.09 20.64 -14.18
C ALA A 62 -1.32 21.24 -14.89
N ASP A 63 -1.54 20.87 -16.14
CA ASP A 63 -2.59 21.40 -17.03
C ASP A 63 -4.02 20.98 -16.63
N ARG A 64 -4.16 19.91 -15.85
CA ARG A 64 -5.44 19.41 -15.34
C ARG A 64 -5.56 19.43 -13.81
N GLY A 65 -4.84 20.31 -13.16
CA GLY A 65 -4.77 20.42 -11.71
C GLY A 65 -3.33 20.37 -11.21
N ARG A 66 -3.13 20.69 -9.94
CA ARG A 66 -1.83 20.60 -9.27
C ARG A 66 -1.66 19.21 -8.66
N PHE A 67 -0.44 18.68 -8.64
CA PHE A 67 -0.16 17.49 -7.86
C PHE A 67 -0.59 17.69 -6.38
N GLY A 68 -1.30 16.71 -5.85
CA GLY A 68 -1.84 16.73 -4.48
C GLY A 68 -0.91 16.04 -3.50
N CYS A 69 -1.11 14.75 -3.28
CA CYS A 69 -0.35 14.01 -2.28
C CYS A 69 -0.08 12.54 -2.66
N ASP A 70 -1.11 11.73 -2.88
CA ASP A 70 -0.95 10.29 -2.99
C ASP A 70 -0.17 9.87 -4.23
N GLN A 71 0.78 8.99 -4.02
CA GLN A 71 1.62 8.44 -5.05
C GLN A 71 1.78 6.93 -4.88
N VAL A 72 1.61 6.18 -5.95
CA VAL A 72 1.89 4.74 -5.97
C VAL A 72 2.87 4.42 -7.08
N VAL A 73 3.96 3.73 -6.75
CA VAL A 73 4.93 3.27 -7.73
C VAL A 73 4.95 1.76 -7.84
N LEU A 74 5.14 1.28 -9.08
CA LEU A 74 5.15 -0.14 -9.37
C LEU A 74 6.10 -0.47 -10.52
N ARG A 75 6.55 -1.72 -10.59
CA ARG A 75 7.33 -2.23 -11.72
C ARG A 75 6.48 -3.18 -12.55
N VAL A 76 6.28 -2.89 -13.84
CA VAL A 76 5.54 -3.73 -14.80
C VAL A 76 6.49 -4.20 -15.90
N GLY A 77 7.08 -5.37 -15.75
CA GLY A 77 8.15 -5.83 -16.63
C GLY A 77 9.34 -4.87 -16.60
N ARG A 78 9.61 -4.18 -17.71
CA ARG A 78 10.66 -3.16 -17.80
C ARG A 78 10.17 -1.74 -17.56
N LEU A 79 8.86 -1.54 -17.34
CA LEU A 79 8.28 -0.21 -17.15
C LEU A 79 8.35 0.20 -15.68
N TRP A 80 8.79 1.41 -15.41
CA TRP A 80 8.44 2.13 -14.20
C TRP A 80 7.03 2.67 -14.37
N VAL A 81 6.20 2.46 -13.39
CA VAL A 81 4.82 2.96 -13.32
C VAL A 81 4.73 3.87 -12.12
N TRP A 82 4.17 5.04 -12.34
CA TRP A 82 3.97 6.07 -11.32
C TRP A 82 2.53 6.59 -11.42
N LEU A 83 1.74 6.35 -10.40
CA LEU A 83 0.42 6.94 -10.23
C LEU A 83 0.55 8.15 -9.32
N LEU A 84 -0.02 9.27 -9.74
CA LEU A 84 -0.04 10.52 -8.98
C LEU A 84 -1.48 11.00 -8.86
N GLN A 85 -1.89 11.40 -7.67
CA GLN A 85 -3.16 12.04 -7.42
C GLN A 85 -3.01 13.56 -7.52
N TYR A 86 -3.86 14.19 -8.32
CA TYR A 86 -3.89 15.63 -8.52
C TYR A 86 -5.09 16.21 -7.77
N GLU A 87 -4.93 17.43 -7.25
CA GLU A 87 -6.04 18.21 -6.73
C GLU A 87 -6.97 18.68 -7.86
N PRO A 88 -8.28 18.84 -7.61
CA PRO A 88 -9.16 19.41 -8.62
C PRO A 88 -8.72 20.85 -8.94
N PRO A 89 -8.83 21.29 -10.18
CA PRO A 89 -8.46 22.66 -10.57
C PRO A 89 -9.31 23.74 -9.88
N ARG A 90 -10.51 23.36 -9.44
CA ARG A 90 -11.42 24.20 -8.62
C ARG A 90 -12.19 23.31 -7.65
N ALA A 91 -12.52 23.84 -6.47
CA ALA A 91 -13.35 23.13 -5.49
C ALA A 91 -14.68 22.66 -6.12
N GLY A 92 -15.08 21.44 -5.80
CA GLY A 92 -16.30 20.81 -6.31
C GLY A 92 -16.22 20.29 -7.74
N GLN A 93 -15.04 20.28 -8.36
CA GLN A 93 -14.77 19.61 -9.64
C GLN A 93 -14.10 18.27 -9.45
N ASN A 94 -14.01 17.48 -10.53
CA ASN A 94 -13.20 16.26 -10.49
C ASN A 94 -11.71 16.60 -10.28
N ASN A 95 -11.05 15.78 -9.50
CA ASN A 95 -9.61 15.63 -9.57
C ASN A 95 -9.24 14.61 -10.67
N ILE A 96 -7.96 14.38 -10.88
CA ILE A 96 -7.46 13.30 -11.73
C ILE A 96 -6.47 12.41 -10.97
N GLN A 97 -6.42 11.17 -11.38
CA GLN A 97 -5.30 10.28 -11.10
C GLN A 97 -4.52 10.05 -12.39
N ARG A 98 -3.26 10.48 -12.40
CA ARG A 98 -2.37 10.40 -13.57
C ARG A 98 -1.54 9.13 -13.50
N LEU A 99 -1.69 8.28 -14.48
CA LEU A 99 -0.88 7.09 -14.66
C LEU A 99 0.28 7.41 -15.60
N ALA A 100 1.48 7.53 -15.09
CA ALA A 100 2.69 7.77 -15.86
C ALA A 100 3.53 6.50 -16.00
N VAL A 101 4.11 6.26 -17.17
CA VAL A 101 4.99 5.13 -17.43
C VAL A 101 6.27 5.59 -18.12
N SER A 102 7.41 4.98 -17.70
CA SER A 102 8.70 5.17 -18.34
C SER A 102 9.32 3.83 -18.69
N SER A 103 9.80 3.68 -19.92
CA SER A 103 10.46 2.47 -20.42
C SER A 103 11.98 2.53 -20.32
N THR A 104 12.54 3.65 -19.87
CA THR A 104 13.97 3.82 -19.69
C THR A 104 14.48 3.09 -18.45
N GLY A 105 15.78 2.84 -18.37
CA GLY A 105 16.41 2.26 -17.18
C GLY A 105 16.28 3.17 -15.95
N ARG A 106 16.06 4.47 -16.17
CA ARG A 106 15.74 5.49 -15.17
C ARG A 106 14.29 5.93 -15.33
N PRO A 107 13.56 6.29 -14.28
CA PRO A 107 12.21 6.82 -14.36
C PRO A 107 12.20 8.26 -14.90
N ARG A 108 12.33 8.40 -16.20
CA ARG A 108 12.32 9.65 -16.97
C ARG A 108 11.66 9.44 -18.32
N SER A 109 11.39 10.52 -19.05
CA SER A 109 10.71 10.46 -20.35
C SER A 109 9.37 9.77 -20.24
N TRP A 110 8.52 10.34 -19.43
CA TRP A 110 7.21 9.81 -19.09
C TRP A 110 6.25 9.91 -20.26
N ARG A 111 5.46 8.84 -20.45
CA ARG A 111 4.15 8.86 -21.10
C ARG A 111 3.10 8.74 -20.04
N TRP A 112 2.00 9.47 -20.16
CA TRP A 112 0.94 9.44 -19.16
C TRP A 112 -0.46 9.44 -19.75
N TRP A 113 -1.41 9.06 -18.93
CA TRP A 113 -2.84 9.12 -19.15
C TRP A 113 -3.50 9.61 -17.87
N ASP A 114 -4.48 10.48 -18.02
CA ASP A 114 -5.28 11.01 -16.93
C ASP A 114 -6.59 10.24 -16.84
N LEU A 115 -7.04 10.00 -15.64
CA LEU A 115 -8.34 9.40 -15.34
C LEU A 115 -9.06 10.30 -14.34
N ALA A 116 -10.21 10.85 -14.75
CA ALA A 116 -11.14 11.55 -13.88
C ALA A 116 -12.38 10.69 -13.62
N PRO A 117 -13.14 10.93 -12.54
CA PRO A 117 -14.43 10.25 -12.34
C PRO A 117 -15.38 10.36 -13.54
N SER A 118 -15.44 11.53 -14.17
CA SER A 118 -16.28 11.78 -15.37
C SER A 118 -15.82 11.04 -16.63
N ASP A 119 -14.58 10.55 -16.69
CA ASP A 119 -14.11 9.70 -17.79
C ASP A 119 -14.70 8.29 -17.69
N LEU A 120 -15.09 7.85 -16.50
CA LEU A 120 -15.78 6.57 -16.27
C LEU A 120 -17.30 6.72 -16.47
N VAL A 121 -17.89 7.74 -15.85
CA VAL A 121 -19.33 8.01 -15.94
C VAL A 121 -19.53 9.51 -16.06
N ARG A 122 -20.07 9.97 -17.18
CA ARG A 122 -20.21 11.39 -17.51
C ARG A 122 -20.90 12.23 -16.41
N SER A 123 -21.84 11.65 -15.67
CA SER A 123 -22.55 12.32 -14.57
C SER A 123 -21.78 12.38 -13.26
N TRP A 124 -20.57 11.81 -13.20
CA TRP A 124 -19.70 11.90 -12.01
C TRP A 124 -18.80 13.15 -12.09
N ASP A 125 -19.38 14.29 -12.39
CA ASP A 125 -18.69 15.56 -12.59
C ASP A 125 -18.42 16.35 -11.29
N LYS A 126 -19.04 15.94 -10.15
CA LYS A 126 -18.92 16.61 -8.83
C LYS A 126 -18.39 15.68 -7.74
N VAL A 127 -17.63 14.67 -8.12
CA VAL A 127 -17.00 13.73 -7.19
C VAL A 127 -15.50 13.68 -7.45
N TRP A 128 -14.74 13.14 -6.50
CA TRP A 128 -13.29 13.07 -6.60
C TRP A 128 -12.76 11.72 -6.12
N PHE A 129 -11.61 11.33 -6.64
CA PHE A 129 -10.90 10.09 -6.31
C PHE A 129 -9.95 10.30 -5.15
N ASP A 130 -9.83 9.28 -4.29
CA ASP A 130 -8.88 9.25 -3.19
C ASP A 130 -8.44 7.82 -2.84
N PHE A 131 -7.37 7.72 -2.07
CA PHE A 131 -6.85 6.43 -1.59
C PHE A 131 -6.58 5.43 -2.73
N PRO A 132 -5.71 5.78 -3.69
CA PRO A 132 -5.40 4.91 -4.81
C PRO A 132 -4.44 3.79 -4.41
N ASP A 133 -4.61 2.60 -5.01
CA ASP A 133 -3.59 1.55 -4.99
C ASP A 133 -3.50 0.82 -6.32
N LEU A 134 -2.32 0.25 -6.61
CA LEU A 134 -2.05 -0.47 -7.85
C LEU A 134 -1.77 -1.94 -7.61
N GLY A 135 -2.44 -2.78 -8.38
CA GLY A 135 -2.21 -4.21 -8.46
C GLY A 135 -1.87 -4.70 -9.87
N LEU A 136 -1.37 -5.92 -9.98
CA LEU A 136 -1.04 -6.54 -11.25
C LEU A 136 -1.66 -7.92 -11.37
N THR A 137 -2.27 -8.18 -12.52
CA THR A 137 -2.49 -9.54 -13.00
C THR A 137 -1.50 -9.86 -14.12
N ARG A 138 -1.62 -11.03 -14.72
CA ARG A 138 -0.81 -11.38 -15.88
C ARG A 138 -1.08 -10.45 -17.08
N ARG A 139 -2.33 -10.00 -17.28
CA ARG A 139 -2.76 -9.21 -18.44
C ARG A 139 -3.01 -7.74 -18.13
N HIS A 140 -3.32 -7.38 -16.87
CA HIS A 140 -3.76 -6.03 -16.53
C HIS A 140 -2.90 -5.39 -15.45
N LEU A 141 -2.78 -4.07 -15.55
CA LEU A 141 -2.52 -3.16 -14.44
C LEU A 141 -3.89 -2.77 -13.89
N VAL A 142 -4.04 -2.82 -12.59
CA VAL A 142 -5.31 -2.57 -11.90
C VAL A 142 -5.13 -1.43 -10.91
N LEU A 143 -6.03 -0.47 -10.93
CA LEU A 143 -6.18 0.61 -9.95
C LEU A 143 -7.40 0.32 -9.10
N THR A 144 -7.29 0.49 -7.80
CA THR A 144 -8.42 0.64 -6.89
C THR A 144 -8.41 2.04 -6.31
N THR A 145 -9.57 2.67 -6.18
CA THR A 145 -9.70 4.02 -5.61
C THR A 145 -11.09 4.22 -5.02
N ASN A 146 -11.18 5.06 -4.00
CA ASN A 146 -12.43 5.54 -3.44
C ASN A 146 -12.95 6.74 -4.22
N VAL A 147 -14.24 6.98 -4.16
CA VAL A 147 -14.92 8.15 -4.71
C VAL A 147 -15.64 8.87 -3.58
N TYR A 148 -15.39 10.15 -3.46
CA TYR A 148 -16.01 11.05 -2.48
C TYR A 148 -16.85 12.12 -3.17
N ASP A 149 -17.91 12.57 -2.51
CA ASP A 149 -18.70 13.70 -2.98
C ASP A 149 -18.05 15.06 -2.57
N ALA A 150 -18.67 16.16 -2.97
CA ALA A 150 -18.19 17.52 -2.68
C ALA A 150 -18.23 17.87 -1.17
N SER A 151 -18.78 17.03 -0.33
CA SER A 151 -18.79 17.16 1.14
C SER A 151 -17.85 16.18 1.82
N ASP A 152 -16.90 15.61 1.07
CA ASP A 152 -15.90 14.63 1.51
C ASP A 152 -16.53 13.34 2.11
N ARG A 153 -17.76 13.01 1.69
CA ARG A 153 -18.40 11.76 2.08
C ARG A 153 -18.10 10.70 1.05
N TRP A 154 -17.66 9.53 1.51
CA TRP A 154 -17.48 8.37 0.65
C TRP A 154 -18.82 7.97 -0.01
N VAL A 155 -18.80 7.73 -1.31
CA VAL A 155 -19.98 7.33 -2.08
C VAL A 155 -19.84 5.98 -2.77
N ARG A 156 -18.63 5.56 -3.11
CA ARG A 156 -18.34 4.26 -3.71
C ARG A 156 -16.83 3.96 -3.79
N ALA A 157 -16.51 2.74 -4.13
CA ALA A 157 -15.19 2.39 -4.62
C ALA A 157 -15.25 2.04 -6.11
N VAL A 158 -14.13 2.25 -6.79
CA VAL A 158 -13.93 1.95 -8.21
C VAL A 158 -12.69 1.09 -8.38
N VAL A 159 -12.79 0.11 -9.28
CA VAL A 159 -11.65 -0.67 -9.76
C VAL A 159 -11.56 -0.46 -11.27
N VAL A 160 -10.39 -0.03 -11.74
CA VAL A 160 -10.10 0.17 -13.16
C VAL A 160 -8.99 -0.78 -13.58
N ARG A 161 -9.10 -1.38 -14.76
CA ARG A 161 -8.02 -2.21 -15.30
C ARG A 161 -7.64 -1.78 -16.71
N TRP A 162 -6.35 -1.73 -16.95
CA TRP A 162 -5.73 -1.42 -18.24
C TRP A 162 -4.96 -2.63 -18.76
N PRO A 163 -5.09 -3.00 -20.05
CA PRO A 163 -4.24 -4.02 -20.64
C PRO A 163 -2.76 -3.63 -20.56
N ARG A 164 -1.91 -4.45 -19.93
CA ARG A 164 -0.46 -4.21 -19.80
C ARG A 164 0.23 -3.98 -21.14
N ALA A 165 -0.24 -4.66 -22.20
CA ALA A 165 0.26 -4.48 -23.56
C ALA A 165 0.00 -3.07 -24.12
N GLY A 166 -0.98 -2.32 -23.58
CA GLY A 166 -1.27 -0.95 -23.94
C GLY A 166 -0.28 0.06 -23.38
N LEU A 167 0.36 -0.25 -22.25
CA LEU A 167 1.25 0.69 -21.55
C LEU A 167 2.49 1.11 -22.36
N THR A 168 2.86 0.35 -23.38
CA THR A 168 3.99 0.67 -24.27
C THR A 168 3.57 1.32 -25.58
N LYS A 169 2.26 1.41 -25.85
CA LYS A 169 1.73 1.94 -27.10
C LYS A 169 1.46 3.43 -27.00
N ALA A 170 1.56 4.13 -28.14
CA ALA A 170 1.11 5.51 -28.25
C ALA A 170 -0.42 5.57 -28.36
N GLY A 171 -1.02 6.71 -27.97
CA GLY A 171 -2.44 6.99 -28.06
C GLY A 171 -3.23 6.65 -26.79
N PRO A 172 -4.56 6.62 -26.89
CA PRO A 172 -5.44 6.34 -25.76
C PRO A 172 -5.17 4.98 -25.12
N LEU A 173 -5.26 4.90 -23.80
CA LEU A 173 -5.15 3.65 -23.07
C LEU A 173 -6.57 3.15 -22.76
N PRO A 174 -7.06 2.10 -23.45
CA PRO A 174 -8.38 1.55 -23.19
C PRO A 174 -8.44 0.96 -21.80
N HIS A 175 -9.58 1.11 -21.15
CA HIS A 175 -9.80 0.58 -19.80
C HIS A 175 -11.18 -0.05 -19.67
N GLU A 176 -11.29 -0.92 -18.69
CA GLU A 176 -12.56 -1.41 -18.16
C GLU A 176 -12.63 -1.00 -16.69
N TYR A 177 -13.84 -0.80 -16.18
CA TYR A 177 -14.03 -0.49 -14.77
C TYR A 177 -15.21 -1.24 -14.17
N TRP A 178 -15.14 -1.40 -12.86
CA TRP A 178 -16.21 -1.90 -12.00
C TRP A 178 -16.32 -1.01 -10.77
N THR A 179 -17.52 -0.93 -10.19
CA THR A 179 -17.77 -0.08 -9.04
C THR A 179 -18.72 -0.73 -8.04
N THR A 180 -18.57 -0.39 -6.76
CA THR A 180 -19.44 -0.84 -5.67
C THR A 180 -19.73 0.29 -4.70
N THR A 181 -20.92 0.27 -4.12
CA THR A 181 -21.36 1.16 -3.03
C THR A 181 -21.44 0.43 -1.69
N THR A 182 -20.96 -0.82 -1.62
CA THR A 182 -21.08 -1.69 -0.44
C THR A 182 -19.74 -1.94 0.27
N ALA A 183 -18.63 -1.55 -0.33
CA ALA A 183 -17.28 -1.69 0.22
C ALA A 183 -16.37 -0.59 -0.30
N GLY A 184 -15.53 -0.04 0.58
CA GLY A 184 -14.53 0.96 0.25
C GLY A 184 -13.10 0.47 0.49
N SER A 185 -12.12 1.29 0.12
CA SER A 185 -10.69 1.05 0.36
C SER A 185 -10.25 -0.36 -0.06
N LEU A 186 -10.64 -0.74 -1.28
CA LEU A 186 -10.39 -2.07 -1.82
C LEU A 186 -8.88 -2.31 -2.00
N ARG A 187 -8.31 -3.29 -1.29
CA ARG A 187 -6.88 -3.62 -1.37
C ARG A 187 -6.64 -4.71 -2.41
N PRO A 188 -5.90 -4.44 -3.52
CA PRO A 188 -5.52 -5.46 -4.47
C PRO A 188 -4.46 -6.40 -3.88
N VAL A 189 -4.57 -7.70 -4.15
CA VAL A 189 -3.58 -8.65 -3.65
C VAL A 189 -2.28 -8.55 -4.43
N ALA A 190 -1.16 -8.49 -3.70
CA ALA A 190 0.17 -8.58 -4.28
C ALA A 190 0.48 -10.05 -4.64
N GLY A 191 0.98 -10.28 -5.84
CA GLY A 191 1.49 -11.57 -6.28
C GLY A 191 3.02 -11.62 -6.31
N ALA A 192 3.57 -12.83 -6.41
CA ALA A 192 5.01 -13.04 -6.52
C ALA A 192 5.50 -12.78 -7.96
N GLY A 193 6.43 -11.83 -8.12
CA GLY A 193 7.13 -11.59 -9.38
C GLY A 193 6.30 -10.91 -10.48
N ALA A 194 6.79 -11.01 -11.72
CA ALA A 194 6.28 -10.24 -12.87
C ALA A 194 4.84 -10.60 -13.33
N GLY A 195 4.34 -11.75 -12.92
CA GLY A 195 2.97 -12.22 -13.21
C GLY A 195 1.91 -11.61 -12.27
N GLY A 196 2.31 -10.86 -11.25
CA GLY A 196 1.39 -10.30 -10.26
C GLY A 196 0.57 -11.38 -9.56
N ALA A 197 -0.72 -11.11 -9.35
CA ALA A 197 -1.66 -12.03 -8.71
C ALA A 197 -2.10 -13.23 -9.58
N GLY A 198 -1.59 -13.39 -10.80
CA GLY A 198 -1.99 -14.45 -11.76
C GLY A 198 -3.03 -13.95 -12.76
N ASP A 199 -3.97 -14.80 -13.16
CA ASP A 199 -4.99 -14.47 -14.16
C ASP A 199 -6.29 -13.89 -13.57
N THR A 200 -6.30 -13.65 -12.26
CA THR A 200 -7.43 -13.04 -11.54
C THR A 200 -6.88 -11.98 -10.60
N MET A 201 -7.43 -10.78 -10.67
CA MET A 201 -7.23 -9.80 -9.62
C MET A 201 -8.18 -10.11 -8.47
N TRP A 202 -7.59 -10.50 -7.37
CA TRP A 202 -8.28 -10.56 -6.08
C TRP A 202 -8.10 -9.24 -5.35
N PHE A 203 -9.12 -8.80 -4.66
CA PHE A 203 -9.03 -7.64 -3.77
C PHE A 203 -9.98 -7.82 -2.59
N GLY A 204 -9.71 -7.12 -1.52
CA GLY A 204 -10.47 -7.26 -0.28
C GLY A 204 -10.68 -5.94 0.44
N SER A 205 -11.70 -5.96 1.29
CA SER A 205 -12.04 -4.89 2.22
C SER A 205 -12.63 -5.50 3.48
N THR A 206 -12.53 -4.79 4.59
CA THR A 206 -13.31 -5.09 5.80
C THR A 206 -14.79 -4.84 5.56
N ASP A 207 -15.63 -5.49 6.36
CA ASP A 207 -17.08 -5.26 6.37
C ASP A 207 -17.46 -4.53 7.67
N VAL A 208 -18.49 -3.72 7.62
CA VAL A 208 -19.04 -2.98 8.77
C VAL A 208 -19.42 -3.85 9.97
N SER A 209 -19.53 -5.16 9.78
CA SER A 209 -19.81 -6.13 10.85
C SER A 209 -18.64 -6.37 11.79
N SER A 210 -17.41 -5.91 11.46
CA SER A 210 -16.15 -6.20 12.17
C SER A 210 -15.95 -7.70 12.50
N SER A 211 -16.46 -8.58 11.65
CA SER A 211 -16.36 -10.04 11.77
C SER A 211 -16.36 -10.77 10.41
N SER A 212 -16.32 -10.01 9.31
CA SER A 212 -16.21 -10.58 7.97
C SER A 212 -15.40 -9.67 7.03
N LEU A 213 -14.75 -10.29 6.07
CA LEU A 213 -14.12 -9.62 4.95
C LEU A 213 -14.99 -9.72 3.71
N ARG A 214 -15.04 -8.68 2.93
CA ARG A 214 -15.52 -8.72 1.56
C ARG A 214 -14.36 -9.05 0.65
N VAL A 215 -14.45 -10.18 -0.05
CA VAL A 215 -13.44 -10.66 -0.97
C VAL A 215 -14.02 -10.62 -2.38
N PHE A 216 -13.24 -10.11 -3.32
CA PHE A 216 -13.65 -9.90 -4.69
C PHE A 216 -12.66 -10.57 -5.64
N ALA A 217 -13.16 -11.07 -6.77
CA ALA A 217 -12.35 -11.62 -7.84
C ALA A 217 -12.77 -11.04 -9.20
N TRP A 218 -11.79 -10.53 -9.93
CA TRP A 218 -11.96 -10.10 -11.31
C TRP A 218 -11.01 -10.86 -12.23
N PRO A 219 -11.47 -11.95 -12.87
CA PRO A 219 -10.66 -12.70 -13.81
C PRO A 219 -10.27 -11.88 -15.04
N ASP A 220 -9.05 -12.06 -15.54
CA ASP A 220 -8.57 -11.41 -16.77
C ASP A 220 -9.42 -11.71 -18.01
N SER A 221 -10.13 -12.85 -18.01
CA SER A 221 -10.98 -13.32 -19.11
C SER A 221 -12.46 -12.96 -18.95
N SER A 222 -12.85 -12.33 -17.84
CA SER A 222 -14.25 -12.02 -17.53
C SER A 222 -14.50 -10.52 -17.45
N PRO A 223 -15.64 -10.00 -17.96
CA PRO A 223 -16.06 -8.63 -17.71
C PRO A 223 -16.64 -8.45 -16.29
N SER A 224 -16.93 -9.55 -15.58
CA SER A 224 -17.67 -9.54 -14.32
C SER A 224 -16.76 -9.75 -13.12
N VAL A 225 -17.06 -9.02 -12.03
CA VAL A 225 -16.47 -9.21 -10.71
C VAL A 225 -17.41 -10.08 -9.88
N THR A 226 -16.86 -11.07 -9.20
CA THR A 226 -17.58 -11.88 -8.21
C THR A 226 -17.22 -11.40 -6.82
N GLN A 227 -18.18 -11.42 -5.89
CA GLN A 227 -18.03 -10.97 -4.50
C GLN A 227 -18.48 -12.06 -3.54
N TRP A 228 -17.77 -12.16 -2.41
CA TRP A 228 -18.12 -13.02 -1.27
C TRP A 228 -17.96 -12.27 0.04
N SER A 229 -18.71 -12.69 1.06
CA SER A 229 -18.47 -12.35 2.46
C SER A 229 -17.82 -13.54 3.15
N VAL A 230 -16.63 -13.36 3.69
CA VAL A 230 -15.86 -14.41 4.36
C VAL A 230 -15.79 -14.10 5.84
N ARG A 231 -16.37 -14.97 6.66
CA ARG A 231 -16.35 -14.81 8.11
C ARG A 231 -14.93 -15.03 8.66
N VAL A 232 -14.49 -14.12 9.51
CA VAL A 232 -13.21 -14.15 10.21
C VAL A 232 -13.43 -13.88 11.70
N SER A 233 -12.44 -14.10 12.53
CA SER A 233 -12.53 -13.72 13.93
C SER A 233 -12.73 -12.21 14.08
N PRO A 234 -13.58 -11.76 15.01
CA PRO A 234 -13.97 -10.35 15.15
C PRO A 234 -12.78 -9.48 15.58
N TRP A 235 -12.84 -8.21 15.21
CA TRP A 235 -11.88 -7.17 15.58
C TRP A 235 -12.62 -5.95 16.17
N ASP A 236 -11.86 -4.95 16.60
CA ASP A 236 -12.38 -3.66 17.06
C ASP A 236 -11.94 -2.56 16.12
N ASP A 237 -12.85 -1.66 15.72
CA ASP A 237 -12.57 -0.50 14.86
C ASP A 237 -12.77 0.84 15.61
N SER A 238 -12.56 0.87 16.91
CA SER A 238 -12.84 2.08 17.69
C SER A 238 -11.70 2.53 18.59
N ASP A 239 -10.84 1.65 19.04
CA ASP A 239 -9.89 1.92 20.11
C ASP A 239 -8.43 1.73 19.64
N TYR A 240 -7.93 2.74 18.94
CA TYR A 240 -6.56 2.79 18.41
C TYR A 240 -5.62 3.67 19.23
N ASP A 241 -5.94 3.94 20.49
CA ASP A 241 -5.20 4.87 21.35
C ASP A 241 -3.72 4.50 21.52
N SER A 242 -2.82 5.43 21.21
CA SER A 242 -1.37 5.30 21.40
C SER A 242 -0.70 6.68 21.49
N VAL A 243 -0.86 7.34 22.64
CA VAL A 243 -0.27 8.64 22.89
C VAL A 243 1.24 8.52 23.17
N GLY A 244 2.05 9.21 22.37
CA GLY A 244 3.49 9.28 22.57
C GLY A 244 3.89 10.14 23.78
N PRO A 245 5.15 10.05 24.24
CA PRO A 245 5.65 10.81 25.40
C PRO A 245 5.51 12.31 25.27
N ALA A 246 5.47 12.85 24.06
CA ALA A 246 5.27 14.28 23.76
C ALA A 246 3.80 14.65 23.55
N GLY A 247 2.85 13.73 23.79
CA GLY A 247 1.42 13.96 23.67
C GLY A 247 0.85 13.73 22.26
N GLY A 248 1.65 13.39 21.25
CA GLY A 248 1.18 13.12 19.90
C GLY A 248 0.57 11.71 19.77
N GLU A 249 -0.65 11.62 19.26
CA GLU A 249 -1.37 10.36 18.99
C GLU A 249 -1.05 9.87 17.57
N TRP A 250 -0.09 8.95 17.43
CA TRP A 250 0.38 8.50 16.11
C TRP A 250 -0.56 7.49 15.42
N LEU A 251 -1.52 6.94 16.14
CA LEU A 251 -2.56 6.06 15.58
C LEU A 251 -3.88 6.76 15.27
N SER A 252 -3.94 8.10 15.36
CA SER A 252 -5.16 8.89 15.12
C SER A 252 -5.77 8.71 13.71
N ARG A 253 -4.99 8.18 12.76
CA ARG A 253 -5.44 7.84 11.40
C ARG A 253 -5.58 6.33 11.17
N ALA A 254 -5.29 5.52 12.18
CA ALA A 254 -5.48 4.07 12.07
C ALA A 254 -6.98 3.75 12.04
N ASP A 255 -7.33 2.82 11.21
CA ASP A 255 -8.65 2.24 11.06
C ASP A 255 -8.54 0.79 10.60
N ASP A 256 -9.66 0.15 10.37
CA ASP A 256 -9.70 -1.24 9.96
C ASP A 256 -9.58 -1.47 8.45
N ARG A 257 -9.18 -0.48 7.66
CA ARG A 257 -8.93 -0.66 6.23
C ARG A 257 -7.90 -1.76 5.99
N VAL A 258 -8.18 -2.66 5.06
CA VAL A 258 -7.18 -3.63 4.59
C VAL A 258 -6.05 -2.89 3.90
N THR A 259 -4.86 -2.89 4.51
CA THR A 259 -3.67 -2.21 3.96
C THR A 259 -2.60 -3.19 3.48
N GLY A 260 -2.72 -4.48 3.81
CA GLY A 260 -1.84 -5.54 3.34
C GLY A 260 -2.63 -6.69 2.71
N ALA A 261 -2.24 -7.12 1.49
CA ALA A 261 -2.85 -8.29 0.87
C ALA A 261 -1.85 -9.03 -0.03
N PHE A 262 -1.96 -10.37 -0.07
CA PHE A 262 -1.06 -11.21 -0.87
C PHE A 262 -1.78 -12.43 -1.44
N ARG A 263 -1.17 -13.02 -2.50
CA ARG A 263 -1.50 -14.33 -3.04
C ARG A 263 -0.27 -15.20 -3.18
N VAL A 264 -0.33 -16.41 -2.61
CA VAL A 264 0.72 -17.44 -2.74
C VAL A 264 0.06 -18.79 -3.00
N GLY A 265 0.30 -19.36 -4.15
CA GLY A 265 -0.41 -20.57 -4.59
C GLY A 265 -1.91 -20.32 -4.61
N SER A 266 -2.68 -21.15 -3.92
CA SER A 266 -4.13 -21.01 -3.71
C SER A 266 -4.48 -20.26 -2.40
N ARG A 267 -3.55 -19.54 -1.78
CA ARG A 267 -3.78 -18.83 -0.53
C ARG A 267 -3.84 -17.32 -0.78
N LEU A 268 -4.93 -16.71 -0.34
CA LEU A 268 -5.12 -15.27 -0.25
C LEU A 268 -4.90 -14.85 1.20
N GLY A 269 -4.20 -13.77 1.43
CA GLY A 269 -4.05 -13.21 2.77
C GLY A 269 -4.39 -11.73 2.77
N PHE A 270 -5.07 -11.29 3.84
CA PHE A 270 -5.46 -9.89 4.07
C PHE A 270 -5.06 -9.49 5.48
N ALA A 271 -4.55 -8.28 5.64
CA ALA A 271 -4.18 -7.73 6.93
C ALA A 271 -4.65 -6.29 7.08
N TRP A 272 -5.06 -5.95 8.30
CA TRP A 272 -5.58 -4.65 8.68
C TRP A 272 -5.25 -4.34 10.13
N SER A 273 -5.37 -3.08 10.54
CA SER A 273 -5.23 -2.70 11.94
C SER A 273 -6.53 -2.99 12.69
N SER A 274 -6.42 -3.36 13.94
CA SER A 274 -7.53 -3.49 14.90
C SER A 274 -7.23 -2.66 16.13
N GLY A 275 -8.21 -2.01 16.69
CA GLY A 275 -8.16 -1.45 18.02
C GLY A 275 -7.91 -2.52 19.10
N ARG A 276 -7.66 -2.11 20.32
CA ARG A 276 -7.44 -3.02 21.45
C ARG A 276 -8.71 -3.80 21.80
N ARG A 277 -8.53 -4.95 22.42
CA ARG A 277 -9.61 -5.84 22.87
C ARG A 277 -9.29 -6.36 24.28
N ALA A 278 -10.25 -7.00 24.92
CA ALA A 278 -10.06 -7.55 26.26
C ALA A 278 -8.88 -8.56 26.33
N ASP A 279 -8.63 -9.30 25.24
CA ASP A 279 -7.54 -10.27 25.10
C ASP A 279 -6.29 -9.70 24.41
N ARG A 280 -6.31 -8.44 24.02
CA ARG A 280 -5.23 -7.70 23.33
C ARG A 280 -5.15 -6.29 23.91
N PRO A 281 -4.21 -6.02 24.84
CA PRO A 281 -4.18 -4.77 25.59
C PRO A 281 -3.78 -3.53 24.77
N HIS A 282 -3.29 -3.73 23.55
CA HIS A 282 -2.91 -2.69 22.61
C HIS A 282 -3.53 -2.95 21.24
N PRO A 283 -3.68 -1.91 20.39
CA PRO A 283 -3.97 -2.08 18.98
C PRO A 283 -3.03 -3.09 18.33
N PHE A 284 -3.53 -3.87 17.39
CA PHE A 284 -2.80 -4.97 16.80
C PHE A 284 -3.14 -5.15 15.33
N VAL A 285 -2.35 -5.96 14.62
CA VAL A 285 -2.62 -6.32 13.23
C VAL A 285 -3.41 -7.62 13.20
N ARG A 286 -4.61 -7.56 12.63
CA ARG A 286 -5.36 -8.75 12.21
C ARG A 286 -4.81 -9.24 10.88
N CYS A 287 -4.77 -10.56 10.74
CA CYS A 287 -4.42 -11.19 9.48
C CYS A 287 -5.28 -12.44 9.26
N ALA A 288 -5.92 -12.55 8.11
CA ALA A 288 -6.65 -13.75 7.71
C ALA A 288 -6.04 -14.35 6.44
N VAL A 289 -5.82 -15.65 6.43
CA VAL A 289 -5.39 -16.45 5.28
C VAL A 289 -6.55 -17.31 4.84
N ILE A 290 -6.93 -17.21 3.57
CA ILE A 290 -8.12 -17.81 2.98
C ILE A 290 -7.70 -18.75 1.85
N ASP A 291 -8.33 -19.90 1.73
CA ASP A 291 -8.19 -20.76 0.55
C ASP A 291 -8.99 -20.15 -0.62
N GLU A 292 -8.32 -19.93 -1.76
CA GLU A 292 -8.91 -19.31 -2.94
C GLU A 292 -10.08 -20.10 -3.54
N SER A 293 -10.09 -21.42 -3.39
CA SER A 293 -11.07 -22.29 -4.02
C SER A 293 -12.34 -22.52 -3.20
N THR A 294 -12.21 -22.55 -1.86
CA THR A 294 -13.33 -22.78 -0.95
C THR A 294 -13.76 -21.52 -0.22
N LEU A 295 -12.90 -20.52 -0.15
CA LEU A 295 -13.05 -19.30 0.65
C LEU A 295 -13.07 -19.56 2.17
N ASP A 296 -12.64 -20.74 2.60
CA ASP A 296 -12.46 -21.04 4.00
C ASP A 296 -11.25 -20.30 4.58
N VAL A 297 -11.38 -19.80 5.80
CA VAL A 297 -10.26 -19.27 6.58
C VAL A 297 -9.41 -20.45 7.06
N VAL A 298 -8.15 -20.48 6.63
CA VAL A 298 -7.22 -21.56 6.95
C VAL A 298 -6.24 -21.20 8.07
N ALA A 299 -6.03 -19.91 8.35
CA ALA A 299 -5.24 -19.41 9.46
C ALA A 299 -5.55 -17.92 9.73
N GLU A 300 -5.37 -17.50 10.96
CA GLU A 300 -5.47 -16.10 11.39
C GLU A 300 -4.22 -15.73 12.22
N PRO A 301 -3.06 -15.53 11.56
CA PRO A 301 -1.81 -15.20 12.24
C PRO A 301 -1.77 -13.71 12.62
N ASP A 302 -2.41 -13.34 13.72
CA ASP A 302 -2.38 -11.98 14.24
C ASP A 302 -0.96 -11.58 14.65
N LEU A 303 -0.64 -10.29 14.48
CA LEU A 303 0.59 -9.70 15.02
C LEU A 303 0.21 -8.76 16.18
N TRP A 304 0.55 -9.15 17.39
CA TRP A 304 0.23 -8.40 18.61
C TRP A 304 1.35 -8.44 19.64
N SER A 305 1.31 -7.53 20.61
CA SER A 305 2.27 -7.48 21.73
C SER A 305 1.58 -7.04 23.01
N ALA A 306 2.07 -7.52 24.14
CA ALA A 306 1.66 -7.04 25.47
C ALA A 306 2.34 -5.71 25.87
N THR A 307 3.30 -5.21 25.10
CA THR A 307 4.13 -4.06 25.44
C THR A 307 3.93 -2.83 24.57
N GLY A 308 3.13 -2.93 23.52
CA GLY A 308 2.86 -1.81 22.63
C GLY A 308 2.03 -2.17 21.41
N PRO A 309 1.44 -1.19 20.74
CA PRO A 309 0.59 -1.38 19.57
C PRO A 309 1.35 -1.77 18.32
N TRP A 310 0.68 -2.52 17.44
CA TRP A 310 1.06 -2.79 16.06
C TRP A 310 0.00 -2.22 15.12
N ALA A 311 0.43 -1.54 14.05
CA ALA A 311 -0.50 -0.98 13.07
C ALA A 311 0.12 -0.82 11.67
N TYR A 312 -0.72 -0.47 10.69
CA TYR A 312 -0.37 -0.15 9.31
C TYR A 312 0.38 -1.30 8.59
N PRO A 313 -0.18 -2.51 8.54
CA PRO A 313 0.51 -3.63 7.90
C PRO A 313 0.57 -3.46 6.38
N ALA A 314 1.74 -3.73 5.78
CA ALA A 314 1.90 -3.92 4.34
C ALA A 314 2.46 -5.31 4.08
N LEU A 315 1.92 -6.02 3.10
CA LEU A 315 2.26 -7.40 2.81
C LEU A 315 2.69 -7.60 1.35
N ALA A 316 3.67 -8.44 1.13
CA ALA A 316 3.95 -8.96 -0.21
C ALA A 316 4.56 -10.37 -0.14
N PRO A 317 4.26 -11.24 -1.13
CA PRO A 317 5.00 -12.48 -1.28
C PRO A 317 6.38 -12.22 -1.92
N SER A 318 7.39 -12.94 -1.48
CA SER A 318 8.66 -13.02 -2.19
C SER A 318 8.55 -13.89 -3.44
N VAL A 319 9.55 -13.85 -4.29
CA VAL A 319 9.60 -14.72 -5.50
C VAL A 319 9.55 -16.22 -5.16
N SER A 320 9.97 -16.60 -3.96
CA SER A 320 9.87 -18.01 -3.47
C SER A 320 8.54 -18.35 -2.80
N GLY A 321 7.57 -17.42 -2.74
CA GLY A 321 6.28 -17.65 -2.11
C GLY A 321 6.27 -17.50 -0.58
N ARG A 322 7.32 -16.97 0.05
CA ARG A 322 7.28 -16.55 1.46
C ARG A 322 6.59 -15.20 1.57
N VAL A 323 5.90 -14.93 2.66
CA VAL A 323 5.20 -13.66 2.87
C VAL A 323 6.00 -12.77 3.80
N GLY A 324 6.28 -11.54 3.34
CA GLY A 324 6.92 -10.49 4.11
C GLY A 324 5.93 -9.42 4.54
N MET A 325 6.23 -8.78 5.67
CA MET A 325 5.46 -7.67 6.24
C MET A 325 6.37 -6.50 6.56
N ALA A 326 5.87 -5.29 6.39
CA ALA A 326 6.30 -4.10 7.12
C ALA A 326 5.12 -3.59 7.94
N ALA A 327 5.39 -3.10 9.14
CA ALA A 327 4.38 -2.52 10.03
C ALA A 327 5.07 -1.54 11.00
N TYR A 328 4.28 -0.75 11.71
CA TYR A 328 4.79 0.05 12.82
C TYR A 328 4.51 -0.64 14.14
N PHE A 329 5.50 -0.57 15.04
CA PHE A 329 5.42 -1.04 16.42
C PHE A 329 5.61 0.14 17.37
N GLY A 330 4.69 0.33 18.30
CA GLY A 330 4.75 1.40 19.30
C GLY A 330 5.52 1.00 20.54
N GLU A 331 6.84 0.93 20.46
CA GLU A 331 7.65 0.71 21.67
C GLU A 331 7.68 1.97 22.53
N ARG A 332 7.21 1.86 23.79
CA ARG A 332 7.02 3.02 24.69
C ARG A 332 6.19 4.14 24.02
N ASN A 333 5.22 3.75 23.20
CA ASN A 333 4.36 4.63 22.41
C ASN A 333 5.11 5.49 21.37
N LEU A 334 6.35 5.14 21.02
CA LEU A 334 7.08 5.74 19.90
C LEU A 334 7.03 4.78 18.70
N PRO A 335 6.54 5.24 17.52
CA PRO A 335 6.44 4.37 16.36
C PRO A 335 7.82 3.98 15.85
N ALA A 336 8.04 2.68 15.73
CA ALA A 336 9.23 2.09 15.15
C ALA A 336 8.85 1.34 13.86
N LEU A 337 9.59 1.58 12.78
CA LEU A 337 9.45 0.76 11.59
C LEU A 337 9.98 -0.64 11.86
N ALA A 338 9.17 -1.64 11.59
CA ALA A 338 9.54 -3.04 11.73
C ALA A 338 9.25 -3.80 10.43
N VAL A 339 10.06 -4.83 10.17
CA VAL A 339 9.88 -5.75 9.04
C VAL A 339 9.95 -7.19 9.50
N GLY A 340 9.27 -8.08 8.78
CA GLY A 340 9.26 -9.47 9.17
C GLY A 340 8.75 -10.40 8.10
N ALA A 341 8.66 -11.69 8.46
CA ALA A 341 8.16 -12.72 7.58
C ALA A 341 7.24 -13.68 8.33
N LEU A 342 6.28 -14.24 7.62
CA LEU A 342 5.38 -15.26 8.13
C LEU A 342 6.10 -16.62 8.13
N SER A 343 6.41 -17.15 9.31
CA SER A 343 6.94 -18.50 9.50
C SER A 343 5.80 -19.52 9.49
N GLY A 344 6.10 -20.79 9.21
CA GLY A 344 5.07 -21.85 9.14
C GLY A 344 4.09 -21.73 7.98
N PHE A 345 4.35 -20.87 7.00
CA PHE A 345 3.49 -20.65 5.84
C PHE A 345 4.05 -21.30 4.55
N PRO A 346 3.23 -21.88 3.66
CA PRO A 346 1.78 -22.09 3.82
C PRO A 346 1.46 -23.09 4.92
N PRO A 347 0.30 -22.92 5.61
CA PRO A 347 -0.09 -23.83 6.68
C PRO A 347 -0.24 -25.26 6.13
N ARG A 348 0.27 -26.24 6.86
CA ARG A 348 0.17 -27.67 6.55
C ARG A 348 -0.74 -28.34 7.57
N SER A 349 -1.48 -29.36 7.14
CA SER A 349 -2.27 -30.17 8.08
C SER A 349 -1.36 -30.75 9.18
N GLY A 350 -1.68 -30.47 10.45
CA GLY A 350 -0.87 -30.85 11.60
C GLY A 350 0.48 -30.10 11.75
N GLY A 351 0.72 -29.05 10.94
CA GLY A 351 1.93 -28.22 11.02
C GLY A 351 1.83 -27.12 12.10
N ALA A 352 2.95 -26.40 12.30
CA ALA A 352 2.96 -25.24 13.17
C ALA A 352 1.98 -24.16 12.68
N VAL A 353 1.30 -23.50 13.61
CA VAL A 353 0.47 -22.32 13.30
C VAL A 353 1.37 -21.24 12.72
N PRO A 354 1.01 -20.63 11.58
CA PRO A 354 1.78 -19.52 11.03
C PRO A 354 1.90 -18.38 12.04
N ALA A 355 3.10 -17.83 12.18
CA ALA A 355 3.40 -16.74 13.10
C ALA A 355 4.35 -15.72 12.47
N TRP A 356 4.21 -14.45 12.84
CA TRP A 356 5.08 -13.37 12.37
C TRP A 356 6.38 -13.33 13.15
N GLU A 357 7.49 -13.37 12.44
CA GLU A 357 8.83 -13.12 12.98
C GLU A 357 9.26 -11.72 12.59
N MET A 358 9.11 -10.76 13.50
CA MET A 358 9.37 -9.35 13.26
C MET A 358 10.71 -8.90 13.82
N ALA A 359 11.33 -7.91 13.20
CA ALA A 359 12.52 -7.22 13.67
C ALA A 359 12.33 -5.71 13.50
N THR A 360 12.61 -4.94 14.55
CA THR A 360 12.64 -3.48 14.48
C THR A 360 13.81 -3.03 13.61
N VAL A 361 13.52 -2.14 12.66
CA VAL A 361 14.51 -1.52 11.77
C VAL A 361 15.04 -0.24 12.38
N ALA A 362 14.14 0.70 12.64
CA ALA A 362 14.48 2.01 13.18
C ALA A 362 13.34 2.52 14.07
N ARG A 363 13.71 3.26 15.10
CA ARG A 363 12.76 3.86 16.06
C ARG A 363 12.67 5.35 15.86
N SER A 364 11.47 5.89 15.95
CA SER A 364 11.28 7.33 16.05
C SER A 364 11.77 7.84 17.41
N THR A 365 12.28 9.05 17.44
CA THR A 365 12.62 9.76 18.69
C THR A 365 11.43 10.55 19.24
N HIS A 366 10.43 10.82 18.41
CA HIS A 366 9.25 11.61 18.73
C HIS A 366 8.00 11.07 18.04
N THR A 367 6.84 11.59 18.42
CA THR A 367 5.57 11.51 17.68
C THR A 367 5.16 12.91 17.21
N PRO A 368 4.45 13.04 16.07
CA PRO A 368 3.99 14.35 15.61
C PRO A 368 2.91 14.89 16.57
N THR A 369 3.01 16.16 16.94
CA THR A 369 2.04 16.79 17.86
C THR A 369 0.64 16.95 17.28
N ASP A 370 0.53 16.97 15.94
CA ASP A 370 -0.77 17.01 15.23
C ASP A 370 -1.40 15.61 15.03
N GLY A 371 -0.76 14.55 15.55
CA GLY A 371 -1.25 13.18 15.47
C GLY A 371 -1.22 12.56 14.08
N LYS A 372 -0.77 13.27 13.06
CA LYS A 372 -0.77 12.77 11.67
C LYS A 372 0.46 11.91 11.41
N TRP A 373 0.28 10.60 11.25
CA TRP A 373 1.36 9.67 10.95
C TRP A 373 1.38 9.25 9.49
N GLY A 374 0.39 8.49 9.05
CA GLY A 374 0.24 7.95 7.70
C GLY A 374 -0.88 6.93 7.66
N ASP A 375 -1.26 6.51 6.44
CA ASP A 375 -2.35 5.56 6.22
C ASP A 375 -1.83 4.18 5.81
N TYR A 376 -0.65 4.08 5.19
CA TYR A 376 -0.11 2.80 4.70
C TYR A 376 1.41 2.80 4.56
N LEU A 377 1.95 1.60 4.42
CA LEU A 377 3.34 1.27 4.07
C LEU A 377 3.37 0.50 2.74
N THR A 378 4.56 0.26 2.21
CA THR A 378 4.72 -0.59 1.03
C THR A 378 5.79 -1.65 1.25
N VAL A 379 5.48 -2.87 0.83
CA VAL A 379 6.42 -3.99 0.69
C VAL A 379 6.32 -4.55 -0.73
N ARG A 380 7.46 -4.85 -1.34
CA ARG A 380 7.54 -5.48 -2.67
C ARG A 380 8.54 -6.63 -2.66
N PRO A 381 8.37 -7.66 -3.51
CA PRO A 381 9.40 -8.69 -3.67
C PRO A 381 10.69 -8.06 -4.19
N HIS A 382 11.83 -8.51 -3.67
CA HIS A 382 13.13 -8.10 -4.19
C HIS A 382 13.34 -8.71 -5.58
N PRO A 383 13.70 -7.92 -6.60
CA PRO A 383 13.70 -8.39 -7.99
C PRO A 383 14.72 -9.49 -8.29
N SER A 384 15.85 -9.52 -7.56
CA SER A 384 16.97 -10.44 -7.81
C SER A 384 17.20 -11.47 -6.69
N ARG A 385 16.56 -11.31 -5.54
CA ARG A 385 16.74 -12.21 -4.36
C ARG A 385 15.44 -12.87 -4.00
N ARG A 386 15.34 -14.18 -4.31
CA ARG A 386 14.09 -14.94 -4.24
C ARG A 386 13.40 -14.96 -2.87
N THR A 387 14.14 -14.83 -1.76
CA THR A 387 13.63 -14.86 -0.38
C THR A 387 13.73 -13.50 0.32
N SER A 388 13.74 -12.42 -0.45
CA SER A 388 13.92 -11.07 0.09
C SER A 388 12.83 -10.12 -0.41
N TRP A 389 12.70 -9.01 0.32
CA TRP A 389 11.75 -7.93 0.05
C TRP A 389 12.44 -6.57 0.14
N VAL A 390 11.80 -5.60 -0.48
CA VAL A 390 12.07 -4.18 -0.29
C VAL A 390 10.84 -3.55 0.34
N ALA A 391 11.03 -2.81 1.42
CA ALA A 391 9.97 -2.03 2.07
C ALA A 391 10.30 -0.55 2.06
N ALA A 392 9.29 0.28 2.05
CA ALA A 392 9.39 1.70 2.33
C ALA A 392 8.55 2.07 3.55
N GLY A 393 9.11 2.88 4.41
CA GLY A 393 8.51 3.38 5.64
C GLY A 393 9.16 4.69 6.06
N ALA A 394 8.90 5.12 7.28
CA ALA A 394 9.49 6.34 7.82
C ALA A 394 9.64 6.27 9.35
N THR A 395 10.46 7.16 9.89
CA THR A 395 10.55 7.46 11.32
C THR A 395 10.51 8.97 11.53
N LEU A 396 10.13 9.46 12.71
CA LEU A 396 10.21 10.86 13.05
C LEU A 396 11.43 11.11 13.95
N GLN A 397 12.37 11.92 13.46
CA GLN A 397 13.67 12.12 14.07
C GLN A 397 13.91 13.58 14.48
N GLY A 398 14.51 13.79 15.67
CA GLY A 398 15.02 15.12 16.07
C GLY A 398 13.97 16.16 16.46
N GLY A 399 12.69 15.81 16.56
CA GLY A 399 11.63 16.73 16.99
C GLY A 399 10.23 16.27 16.62
N THR A 400 9.23 16.98 17.13
CA THR A 400 7.80 16.67 16.96
C THR A 400 7.18 17.30 15.71
N ASN A 401 7.93 18.14 14.98
CA ASN A 401 7.44 18.76 13.75
C ASN A 401 7.23 17.66 12.69
N ARG A 402 6.08 17.69 12.02
CA ARG A 402 5.76 16.73 10.96
C ARG A 402 6.82 16.66 9.83
N ARG A 403 7.62 17.72 9.62
CA ARG A 403 8.71 17.74 8.64
C ARG A 403 9.97 17.00 9.11
N ASN A 404 10.04 16.58 10.38
CA ASN A 404 11.12 15.75 10.88
C ASN A 404 10.97 14.26 10.49
N ILE A 405 10.07 13.94 9.57
CA ILE A 405 9.96 12.62 8.97
C ILE A 405 11.24 12.28 8.22
N GLU A 406 11.81 11.15 8.56
CA GLU A 406 12.94 10.52 7.89
C GLU A 406 12.43 9.30 7.10
N PRO A 407 12.22 9.44 5.78
CA PRO A 407 11.85 8.30 4.94
C PRO A 407 12.95 7.24 4.90
N ARG A 408 12.57 5.97 4.84
CA ARG A 408 13.49 4.84 4.87
C ARG A 408 13.14 3.78 3.83
N VAL A 409 14.19 3.19 3.26
CA VAL A 409 14.08 2.00 2.41
C VAL A 409 14.81 0.85 3.07
N VAL A 410 14.14 -0.28 3.19
CA VAL A 410 14.65 -1.45 3.90
C VAL A 410 14.68 -2.66 2.98
N VAL A 411 15.83 -3.31 2.87
CA VAL A 411 15.94 -4.64 2.24
C VAL A 411 16.06 -5.69 3.34
N PHE A 412 15.17 -6.67 3.33
CA PHE A 412 15.16 -7.71 4.34
C PHE A 412 14.91 -9.11 3.74
N SER A 413 15.24 -10.15 4.49
CA SER A 413 15.12 -11.54 4.05
C SER A 413 14.85 -12.48 5.22
N THR A 414 14.38 -13.67 4.90
CA THR A 414 14.41 -14.82 5.81
C THR A 414 15.77 -15.46 5.85
#